data_917d6fde768a8e95d414ae3d21756d75
#
_entry.id   917d6fde768a8e95d414ae3d21756d75
#
_cell.length_a   1.000
_cell.length_b   1.000
_cell.length_c   1.000
_cell.angle_alpha   90.00
_cell.angle_beta   90.00
_cell.angle_gamma   90.00
#
_symmetry.space_group_name_H-M   'P 1'
#
loop_
_entity.id
_entity.type
_entity.pdbx_description
1 polymer ?
#
loop_
_entity_poly.entity_id
_entity_poly.type
_entity_poly.pdbx_seq_one_letter_code
_entity_poly.pdbx_strand_id
1 'polypeptide(L)'
;MKTRLNFEKSILLLLFFSFSVFGCSNEPLIDSQLESTDSKYIINKNESNSKKGSMFHFTAHLNGKNEVPPFDTDATGQAIVRIAPDESWIAYKLIVANIENVTASHFHMAPAGANGGVVAFLFMNPDPQPSGPANGVIAEGVITSENVIGNIAGDLSALIEAIRSGTIYVNVHSTNKPSGEIRGQL
;
A
#
# COMPACT_ATOMS: atom_id res chain seq x y z
N MET A 1 -39.05 -28.37 31.44
CA MET A 1 -38.03 -28.60 32.47
C MET A 1 -37.10 -27.40 32.44
N LYS A 2 -37.17 -26.58 33.49
CA LYS A 2 -36.39 -25.32 33.66
C LYS A 2 -35.10 -25.65 34.36
N THR A 3 -33.96 -25.24 33.86
CA THR A 3 -32.76 -25.12 34.66
C THR A 3 -32.17 -23.73 34.50
N ARG A 4 -32.22 -23.00 35.59
CA ARG A 4 -31.51 -21.74 35.83
C ARG A 4 -30.10 -22.10 36.27
N LEU A 5 -29.10 -21.37 35.83
CA LEU A 5 -27.80 -21.33 36.48
C LEU A 5 -27.29 -19.89 36.58
N ASN A 6 -27.17 -19.53 37.73
CA ASN A 6 -26.59 -18.57 38.62
C ASN A 6 -25.47 -17.70 38.13
N PHE A 7 -25.66 -16.44 38.47
CA PHE A 7 -24.79 -15.29 38.49
C PHE A 7 -23.85 -15.38 39.71
N GLU A 8 -22.54 -15.41 39.48
CA GLU A 8 -21.57 -15.20 40.55
C GLU A 8 -20.85 -13.88 40.35
N LYS A 9 -20.94 -13.05 41.39
CA LYS A 9 -20.27 -11.76 41.55
C LYS A 9 -18.88 -12.01 42.13
N SER A 10 -17.85 -11.37 41.58
CA SER A 10 -16.56 -11.18 42.27
C SER A 10 -15.95 -9.82 41.92
N ILE A 11 -16.09 -8.95 42.83
CA ILE A 11 -15.15 -8.26 43.74
C ILE A 11 -14.07 -7.42 43.02
N LEU A 12 -14.35 -6.13 43.12
CA LEU A 12 -13.50 -4.96 42.99
C LEU A 12 -12.27 -5.02 43.92
N LEU A 13 -11.06 -4.87 43.36
CA LEU A 13 -9.87 -4.58 44.15
C LEU A 13 -9.19 -3.32 43.62
N LEU A 14 -9.42 -2.23 44.33
CA LEU A 14 -8.70 -0.97 44.21
C LEU A 14 -7.30 -1.13 44.82
N LEU A 15 -6.26 -0.85 44.04
CA LEU A 15 -4.93 -0.60 44.58
C LEU A 15 -4.45 0.78 44.13
N PHE A 16 -4.46 1.68 45.13
CA PHE A 16 -3.75 2.95 45.13
C PHE A 16 -2.24 2.69 45.02
N PHE A 17 -1.56 3.33 44.08
CA PHE A 17 -0.12 3.48 44.20
C PHE A 17 0.28 4.93 43.99
N SER A 18 1.05 5.39 44.95
CA SER A 18 1.39 6.75 45.29
C SER A 18 2.36 7.42 44.32
N PHE A 19 2.17 8.73 44.24
CA PHE A 19 3.03 9.75 43.66
C PHE A 19 4.45 9.71 44.26
N SER A 20 5.46 9.73 43.42
CA SER A 20 6.82 10.14 43.79
C SER A 20 7.35 11.13 42.76
N VAL A 21 7.40 12.38 43.16
CA VAL A 21 8.13 13.47 42.48
C VAL A 21 9.60 13.40 42.83
N PHE A 22 10.47 13.36 41.84
CA PHE A 22 11.89 13.70 41.90
C PHE A 22 12.22 14.29 40.55
N GLY A 23 12.68 15.46 40.36
CA GLY A 23 13.77 16.21 40.95
C GLY A 23 14.49 16.80 39.77
N CYS A 24 14.37 18.14 39.51
CA CYS A 24 15.17 18.88 38.52
C CYS A 24 16.64 18.76 38.86
N SER A 25 17.46 18.38 37.88
CA SER A 25 18.90 18.68 37.90
C SER A 25 19.23 19.58 36.70
N ASN A 26 19.65 20.81 37.03
CA ASN A 26 20.27 21.75 36.11
C ASN A 26 21.64 21.22 35.74
N GLU A 27 21.92 21.04 34.47
CA GLU A 27 23.28 20.91 33.97
C GLU A 27 23.66 22.17 33.16
N PRO A 28 24.92 22.63 33.26
CA PRO A 28 25.35 23.93 32.73
C PRO A 28 25.57 23.91 31.23
N LEU A 29 25.18 25.03 30.60
CA LEU A 29 25.51 25.37 29.22
C LEU A 29 27.03 25.41 29.03
N ILE A 30 27.55 24.48 28.25
CA ILE A 30 28.89 24.60 27.67
C ILE A 30 28.68 25.18 26.27
N ASP A 31 29.00 26.48 26.21
CA ASP A 31 29.22 27.21 24.96
C ASP A 31 30.58 26.69 24.37
N SER A 32 30.49 25.96 23.27
CA SER A 32 31.62 25.70 22.41
C SER A 32 31.19 25.87 20.96
N GLN A 33 31.64 26.97 20.40
CA GLN A 33 31.67 27.22 18.97
C GLN A 33 32.28 26.00 18.25
N LEU A 34 31.49 25.34 17.43
CA LEU A 34 32.00 24.41 16.44
C LEU A 34 31.52 24.85 15.06
N GLU A 35 32.51 25.20 14.27
CA GLU A 35 32.41 25.79 12.96
C GLU A 35 31.63 24.91 11.96
N SER A 36 30.99 25.57 11.04
CA SER A 36 30.13 25.23 9.93
C SER A 36 30.68 24.25 8.88
N THR A 37 30.99 23.03 9.24
CA THR A 37 31.29 21.99 8.23
C THR A 37 30.24 20.87 8.16
N ASP A 38 29.28 20.83 9.11
CA ASP A 38 28.33 19.74 9.23
C ASP A 38 27.06 19.89 8.35
N SER A 39 26.76 21.11 7.89
CA SER A 39 25.53 21.39 7.14
C SER A 39 25.51 20.71 5.76
N LYS A 40 26.68 20.62 5.10
CA LYS A 40 26.78 20.02 3.76
C LYS A 40 26.69 18.49 3.79
N TYR A 41 27.17 17.88 4.87
CA TYR A 41 27.12 16.43 5.07
C TYR A 41 25.72 15.96 5.48
N ILE A 42 25.01 16.74 6.32
CA ILE A 42 23.63 16.45 6.75
C ILE A 42 22.67 16.58 5.56
N ILE A 43 22.84 17.58 4.70
CA ILE A 43 22.00 17.75 3.50
C ILE A 43 22.16 16.55 2.55
N ASN A 44 23.40 16.10 2.32
CA ASN A 44 23.64 14.95 1.45
C ASN A 44 23.09 13.63 2.04
N LYS A 45 23.10 13.48 3.37
CA LYS A 45 22.56 12.28 4.03
C LYS A 45 21.01 12.26 4.00
N ASN A 46 20.37 13.42 4.13
CA ASN A 46 18.93 13.55 4.05
C ASN A 46 18.42 13.38 2.61
N GLU A 47 19.13 13.89 1.61
CA GLU A 47 18.80 13.68 0.21
C GLU A 47 18.98 12.22 -0.22
N SER A 48 20.05 11.56 0.22
CA SER A 48 20.28 10.14 -0.08
C SER A 48 19.24 9.24 0.59
N ASN A 49 18.85 9.56 1.83
CA ASN A 49 17.79 8.81 2.54
C ASN A 49 16.39 9.07 1.95
N SER A 50 16.11 10.30 1.51
CA SER A 50 14.86 10.63 0.84
C SER A 50 14.74 9.93 -0.51
N LYS A 51 15.80 9.94 -1.34
CA LYS A 51 15.85 9.18 -2.59
C LYS A 51 15.73 7.68 -2.37
N LYS A 52 16.44 7.13 -1.36
CA LYS A 52 16.36 5.72 -1.02
C LYS A 52 14.96 5.33 -0.54
N GLY A 53 14.29 6.18 0.24
CA GLY A 53 12.90 5.97 0.67
C GLY A 53 11.93 5.94 -0.51
N SER A 54 12.09 6.83 -1.50
CA SER A 54 11.24 6.89 -2.69
C SER A 54 11.43 5.71 -3.66
N MET A 55 12.58 5.04 -3.63
CA MET A 55 12.84 3.83 -4.44
C MET A 55 12.08 2.59 -3.97
N PHE A 56 11.49 2.62 -2.77
CA PHE A 56 10.80 1.49 -2.17
C PHE A 56 9.32 1.71 -1.93
N HIS A 57 8.80 2.93 -2.16
CA HIS A 57 7.41 3.29 -1.93
C HIS A 57 6.84 3.95 -3.18
N PHE A 58 5.75 3.40 -3.69
CA PHE A 58 5.06 3.86 -4.88
C PHE A 58 3.57 3.99 -4.61
N THR A 59 2.93 4.92 -5.27
CA THR A 59 1.50 5.14 -5.14
C THR A 59 0.92 5.51 -6.50
N ALA A 60 -0.14 4.80 -6.89
CA ALA A 60 -0.92 5.13 -8.07
C ALA A 60 -2.33 5.59 -7.67
N HIS A 61 -2.80 6.67 -8.30
CA HIS A 61 -4.21 7.08 -8.22
C HIS A 61 -4.95 6.56 -9.44
N LEU A 62 -6.00 5.76 -9.20
CA LEU A 62 -6.78 5.10 -10.23
C LEU A 62 -8.05 5.90 -10.53
N ASN A 63 -8.34 6.07 -11.81
CA ASN A 63 -9.58 6.63 -12.31
C ASN A 63 -9.86 6.12 -13.74
N GLY A 64 -11.09 6.31 -14.22
CA GLY A 64 -11.49 5.83 -15.53
C GLY A 64 -10.85 6.59 -16.69
N LYS A 65 -10.43 7.85 -16.50
CA LYS A 65 -9.78 8.66 -17.54
C LYS A 65 -8.40 8.14 -17.91
N ASN A 66 -7.76 7.38 -17.02
CA ASN A 66 -6.46 6.76 -17.25
C ASN A 66 -6.57 5.43 -18.01
N GLU A 67 -7.77 4.85 -18.17
CA GLU A 67 -7.98 3.65 -18.96
C GLU A 67 -7.73 3.89 -20.45
N VAL A 68 -7.46 2.81 -21.19
CA VAL A 68 -7.18 2.87 -22.63
C VAL A 68 -8.09 1.86 -23.36
N PRO A 69 -9.14 2.37 -24.05
CA PRO A 69 -9.59 3.77 -24.12
C PRO A 69 -10.16 4.26 -22.78
N PRO A 70 -10.20 5.59 -22.53
CA PRO A 70 -10.79 6.15 -21.33
C PRO A 70 -12.24 5.72 -21.10
N PHE A 71 -12.61 5.58 -19.83
CA PHE A 71 -13.97 5.21 -19.42
C PHE A 71 -14.53 6.25 -18.45
N ASP A 72 -15.77 6.66 -18.69
CA ASP A 72 -16.46 7.63 -17.84
C ASP A 72 -17.12 6.90 -16.66
N THR A 73 -16.62 7.16 -15.47
CA THR A 73 -17.07 6.57 -14.20
C THR A 73 -16.72 7.49 -13.03
N ASP A 74 -17.53 7.44 -11.97
CA ASP A 74 -17.24 8.08 -10.69
C ASP A 74 -16.33 7.22 -9.79
N ALA A 75 -16.00 6.01 -10.23
CA ALA A 75 -15.11 5.11 -9.53
C ALA A 75 -13.70 5.67 -9.46
N THR A 76 -13.08 5.54 -8.30
CA THR A 76 -11.69 5.94 -8.04
C THR A 76 -10.97 4.89 -7.22
N GLY A 77 -9.65 4.96 -7.19
CA GLY A 77 -8.86 4.07 -6.36
C GLY A 77 -7.47 4.61 -6.05
N GLN A 78 -6.80 3.90 -5.16
CA GLN A 78 -5.41 4.12 -4.82
C GLN A 78 -4.73 2.77 -4.63
N ALA A 79 -3.61 2.57 -5.32
CA ALA A 79 -2.70 1.48 -5.05
C ALA A 79 -1.48 2.00 -4.30
N ILE A 80 -1.14 1.38 -3.19
CA ILE A 80 0.06 1.64 -2.40
C ILE A 80 0.95 0.42 -2.55
N VAL A 81 2.19 0.62 -2.99
CA VAL A 81 3.14 -0.45 -3.26
C VAL A 81 4.43 -0.19 -2.50
N ARG A 82 4.95 -1.22 -1.86
CA ARG A 82 6.21 -1.16 -1.11
C ARG A 82 7.12 -2.31 -1.50
N ILE A 83 8.31 -2.01 -1.96
CA ILE A 83 9.36 -2.99 -2.22
C ILE A 83 10.15 -3.23 -0.94
N ALA A 84 10.47 -4.48 -0.61
CA ALA A 84 11.34 -4.83 0.50
C ALA A 84 12.75 -4.23 0.30
N PRO A 85 13.47 -3.83 1.37
CA PRO A 85 14.82 -3.28 1.26
C PRO A 85 15.84 -4.25 0.65
N ASP A 86 15.61 -5.56 0.80
CA ASP A 86 16.41 -6.66 0.23
C ASP A 86 15.84 -7.19 -1.10
N GLU A 87 14.75 -6.56 -1.59
CA GLU A 87 14.07 -6.87 -2.85
C GLU A 87 13.50 -8.31 -2.92
N SER A 88 13.29 -8.94 -1.77
CA SER A 88 12.76 -10.31 -1.69
C SER A 88 11.25 -10.41 -1.87
N TRP A 89 10.51 -9.28 -1.77
CA TRP A 89 9.06 -9.21 -1.95
C TRP A 89 8.58 -7.80 -2.24
N ILE A 90 7.35 -7.71 -2.74
CA ILE A 90 6.60 -6.46 -2.95
C ILE A 90 5.27 -6.56 -2.19
N ALA A 91 5.05 -5.69 -1.20
CA ALA A 91 3.74 -5.57 -0.56
C ALA A 91 2.87 -4.58 -1.33
N TYR A 92 1.55 -4.85 -1.36
CA TYR A 92 0.58 -3.94 -1.97
C TYR A 92 -0.66 -3.81 -1.11
N LYS A 93 -1.33 -2.67 -1.27
CA LYS A 93 -2.67 -2.38 -0.77
C LYS A 93 -3.45 -1.65 -1.84
N LEU A 94 -4.66 -2.13 -2.13
CA LEU A 94 -5.57 -1.57 -3.11
C LEU A 94 -6.83 -1.07 -2.42
N ILE A 95 -7.12 0.21 -2.60
CA ILE A 95 -8.26 0.92 -2.03
C ILE A 95 -9.10 1.42 -3.20
N VAL A 96 -10.42 1.31 -3.09
CA VAL A 96 -11.36 1.81 -4.10
C VAL A 96 -12.47 2.61 -3.46
N ALA A 97 -13.14 3.43 -4.26
CA ALA A 97 -14.37 4.13 -3.90
C ALA A 97 -15.29 4.23 -5.12
N ASN A 98 -16.61 4.20 -4.86
CA ASN A 98 -17.66 4.37 -5.86
C ASN A 98 -17.57 3.36 -7.03
N ILE A 99 -17.13 2.13 -6.79
CA ILE A 99 -17.09 1.06 -7.77
C ILE A 99 -18.02 -0.06 -7.33
N GLU A 100 -18.64 -0.74 -8.30
CA GLU A 100 -19.55 -1.85 -8.03
C GLU A 100 -19.09 -3.12 -8.75
N ASN A 101 -19.39 -4.26 -8.12
CA ASN A 101 -19.22 -5.57 -8.74
C ASN A 101 -17.82 -5.80 -9.28
N VAL A 102 -16.81 -5.53 -8.44
CA VAL A 102 -15.41 -5.75 -8.76
C VAL A 102 -15.17 -7.24 -9.04
N THR A 103 -14.51 -7.52 -10.15
CA THR A 103 -14.22 -8.89 -10.60
C THR A 103 -12.76 -9.26 -10.42
N ALA A 104 -11.84 -8.34 -10.72
CA ALA A 104 -10.40 -8.59 -10.62
C ALA A 104 -9.60 -7.28 -10.53
N SER A 105 -8.33 -7.40 -10.16
CA SER A 105 -7.32 -6.34 -10.27
C SER A 105 -5.94 -6.94 -10.51
N HIS A 106 -5.12 -6.25 -11.29
CA HIS A 106 -3.82 -6.75 -11.72
C HIS A 106 -2.76 -5.66 -11.74
N PHE A 107 -1.49 -6.10 -11.68
CA PHE A 107 -0.39 -5.34 -12.29
C PHE A 107 -0.27 -5.72 -13.76
N HIS A 108 -0.13 -4.70 -14.60
CA HIS A 108 0.15 -4.83 -16.03
C HIS A 108 1.45 -4.12 -16.38
N MET A 109 2.15 -4.61 -17.40
CA MET A 109 3.39 -4.00 -17.86
C MET A 109 3.19 -3.28 -19.19
N ALA A 110 3.13 -1.95 -19.14
CA ALA A 110 3.17 -1.03 -20.27
C ALA A 110 3.41 0.41 -19.78
N PRO A 111 3.93 1.31 -20.62
CA PRO A 111 3.98 2.72 -20.31
C PRO A 111 2.57 3.33 -20.22
N ALA A 112 2.47 4.53 -19.63
CA ALA A 112 1.22 5.28 -19.56
C ALA A 112 0.62 5.48 -20.98
N GLY A 113 -0.70 5.31 -21.08
CA GLY A 113 -1.43 5.44 -22.36
C GLY A 113 -1.34 4.22 -23.27
N ALA A 114 -0.73 3.12 -22.86
CA ALA A 114 -0.70 1.87 -23.61
C ALA A 114 -1.23 0.70 -22.77
N ASN A 115 -1.84 -0.31 -23.42
CA ASN A 115 -2.25 -1.54 -22.76
C ASN A 115 -1.13 -2.57 -22.79
N GLY A 116 -0.96 -3.30 -21.68
CA GLY A 116 0.06 -4.35 -21.53
C GLY A 116 -0.50 -5.64 -20.96
N GLY A 117 0.34 -6.67 -20.96
CA GLY A 117 0.01 -7.97 -20.38
C GLY A 117 -0.03 -7.93 -18.86
N VAL A 118 -0.82 -8.83 -18.24
CA VAL A 118 -0.84 -9.06 -16.80
C VAL A 118 0.49 -9.66 -16.37
N VAL A 119 1.06 -9.12 -15.29
CA VAL A 119 2.30 -9.60 -14.67
C VAL A 119 2.14 -10.02 -13.20
N ALA A 120 1.07 -9.61 -12.53
CA ALA A 120 0.69 -10.15 -11.21
C ALA A 120 -0.81 -9.92 -10.95
N PHE A 121 -1.44 -10.87 -10.27
CA PHE A 121 -2.80 -10.71 -9.75
C PHE A 121 -2.75 -10.03 -8.38
N LEU A 122 -3.63 -9.04 -8.16
CA LEU A 122 -3.82 -8.35 -6.89
C LEU A 122 -5.12 -8.78 -6.21
N PHE A 123 -6.16 -8.96 -7.00
CA PHE A 123 -7.49 -9.37 -6.54
C PHE A 123 -8.16 -10.26 -7.59
N MET A 124 -8.86 -11.27 -7.13
CA MET A 124 -9.76 -12.09 -7.93
C MET A 124 -11.01 -12.34 -7.11
N ASN A 125 -12.18 -11.97 -7.61
CA ASN A 125 -13.43 -12.34 -6.96
C ASN A 125 -13.67 -13.85 -7.16
N PRO A 126 -13.71 -14.65 -6.10
CA PRO A 126 -13.95 -16.09 -6.21
C PRO A 126 -15.40 -16.43 -6.58
N ASP A 127 -16.33 -15.51 -6.34
CA ASP A 127 -17.74 -15.68 -6.67
C ASP A 127 -18.08 -14.86 -7.94
N PRO A 128 -18.53 -15.50 -9.02
CA PRO A 128 -18.94 -14.79 -10.24
C PRO A 128 -20.21 -13.95 -10.09
N GLN A 129 -20.90 -14.04 -8.94
CA GLN A 129 -22.08 -13.22 -8.67
C GLN A 129 -21.69 -11.76 -8.42
N PRO A 130 -22.58 -10.80 -8.69
CA PRO A 130 -22.34 -9.39 -8.39
C PRO A 130 -21.99 -9.19 -6.90
N SER A 131 -20.86 -8.59 -6.61
CA SER A 131 -20.40 -8.33 -5.23
C SER A 131 -21.04 -7.08 -4.61
N GLY A 132 -21.77 -6.28 -5.40
CA GLY A 132 -22.36 -5.01 -4.96
C GLY A 132 -21.34 -3.88 -4.85
N PRO A 133 -21.69 -2.76 -4.15
CA PRO A 133 -20.83 -1.61 -3.98
C PRO A 133 -19.57 -1.95 -3.18
N ALA A 134 -18.42 -1.48 -3.66
CA ALA A 134 -17.13 -1.60 -2.98
C ALA A 134 -16.54 -0.23 -2.66
N ASN A 135 -16.22 -0.02 -1.38
CA ASN A 135 -15.55 1.16 -0.86
C ASN A 135 -14.55 0.74 0.23
N GLY A 136 -13.35 1.28 0.21
CA GLY A 136 -12.28 0.94 1.13
C GLY A 136 -11.27 -0.05 0.54
N VAL A 137 -10.56 -0.76 1.41
CA VAL A 137 -9.55 -1.75 1.01
C VAL A 137 -10.23 -2.98 0.43
N ILE A 138 -9.93 -3.31 -0.83
CA ILE A 138 -10.45 -4.53 -1.49
C ILE A 138 -9.40 -5.63 -1.59
N ALA A 139 -8.13 -5.29 -1.52
CA ALA A 139 -7.04 -6.26 -1.51
C ALA A 139 -5.80 -5.72 -0.81
N GLU A 140 -5.09 -6.60 -0.14
CA GLU A 140 -3.72 -6.38 0.33
C GLU A 140 -2.98 -7.72 0.33
N GLY A 141 -1.69 -7.68 0.06
CA GLY A 141 -0.90 -8.90 -0.02
C GLY A 141 0.58 -8.65 -0.30
N VAL A 142 1.25 -9.75 -0.57
CA VAL A 142 2.67 -9.79 -0.91
C VAL A 142 2.87 -10.55 -2.21
N ILE A 143 3.67 -9.99 -3.10
CA ILE A 143 4.12 -10.59 -4.35
C ILE A 143 5.57 -11.05 -4.16
N THR A 144 5.82 -12.31 -4.45
CA THR A 144 7.14 -12.93 -4.57
C THR A 144 7.37 -13.36 -6.02
N SER A 145 8.51 -13.93 -6.34
CA SER A 145 8.78 -14.48 -7.67
C SER A 145 7.71 -15.47 -8.15
N GLU A 146 7.10 -16.23 -7.23
CA GLU A 146 6.05 -17.23 -7.54
C GLU A 146 4.75 -16.59 -8.05
N ASN A 147 4.51 -15.32 -7.69
CA ASN A 147 3.30 -14.59 -8.09
C ASN A 147 3.50 -13.78 -9.38
N VAL A 148 4.75 -13.68 -9.87
CA VAL A 148 5.06 -12.98 -11.12
C VAL A 148 4.76 -13.89 -12.30
N ILE A 149 3.96 -13.40 -13.24
CA ILE A 149 3.44 -14.15 -14.38
C ILE A 149 3.68 -13.40 -15.71
N GLY A 150 3.14 -13.93 -16.80
CA GLY A 150 3.19 -13.29 -18.11
C GLY A 150 4.60 -13.32 -18.72
N ASN A 151 4.99 -12.23 -19.36
CA ASN A 151 6.27 -12.12 -20.10
C ASN A 151 7.51 -12.04 -19.20
N ILE A 152 7.33 -11.84 -17.89
CA ILE A 152 8.38 -11.82 -16.88
C ILE A 152 8.14 -12.87 -15.79
N ALA A 153 7.45 -13.97 -16.13
CA ALA A 153 7.08 -15.00 -15.17
C ALA A 153 8.28 -15.48 -14.32
N GLY A 154 8.12 -15.46 -12.98
CA GLY A 154 9.16 -15.86 -12.03
C GLY A 154 10.25 -14.82 -11.75
N ASP A 155 10.29 -13.71 -12.50
CA ASP A 155 11.34 -12.67 -12.37
C ASP A 155 10.84 -11.47 -11.55
N LEU A 156 11.00 -11.56 -10.22
CA LEU A 156 10.65 -10.46 -9.30
C LEU A 156 11.52 -9.23 -9.53
N SER A 157 12.78 -9.41 -9.92
CA SER A 157 13.71 -8.30 -10.19
C SER A 157 13.26 -7.48 -11.39
N ALA A 158 12.79 -8.13 -12.45
CA ALA A 158 12.23 -7.45 -13.62
C ALA A 158 10.95 -6.68 -13.26
N LEU A 159 10.09 -7.23 -12.39
CA LEU A 159 8.90 -6.53 -11.92
C LEU A 159 9.27 -5.29 -11.07
N ILE A 160 10.25 -5.40 -10.18
CA ILE A 160 10.76 -4.28 -9.37
C ILE A 160 11.31 -3.16 -10.26
N GLU A 161 12.12 -3.51 -11.27
CA GLU A 161 12.68 -2.53 -12.19
C GLU A 161 11.58 -1.86 -13.05
N ALA A 162 10.58 -2.62 -13.49
CA ALA A 162 9.43 -2.09 -14.20
C ALA A 162 8.59 -1.12 -13.33
N ILE A 163 8.44 -1.37 -12.02
CA ILE A 163 7.81 -0.44 -11.07
C ILE A 163 8.62 0.85 -10.98
N ARG A 164 9.95 0.74 -10.79
CA ARG A 164 10.85 1.90 -10.67
C ARG A 164 10.92 2.76 -11.94
N SER A 165 10.79 2.12 -13.07
CA SER A 165 10.80 2.82 -14.38
C SER A 165 9.45 3.41 -14.76
N GLY A 166 8.39 3.24 -13.95
CA GLY A 166 7.06 3.74 -14.26
C GLY A 166 6.37 2.99 -15.41
N THR A 167 6.71 1.73 -15.64
CA THR A 167 6.12 0.89 -16.69
C THR A 167 5.14 -0.16 -16.15
N ILE A 168 4.76 -0.06 -14.88
CA ILE A 168 3.69 -0.86 -14.29
C ILE A 168 2.47 0.03 -14.03
N TYR A 169 1.31 -0.45 -14.42
CA TYR A 169 0.04 0.12 -13.99
C TYR A 169 -0.83 -0.88 -13.23
N VAL A 170 -1.67 -0.35 -12.39
CA VAL A 170 -2.73 -1.08 -11.71
C VAL A 170 -4.06 -0.78 -12.38
N ASN A 171 -4.88 -1.79 -12.62
CA ASN A 171 -6.27 -1.58 -12.98
C ASN A 171 -7.22 -2.41 -12.11
N VAL A 172 -8.48 -2.00 -12.09
CA VAL A 172 -9.58 -2.71 -11.43
C VAL A 172 -10.67 -2.95 -12.46
N HIS A 173 -11.10 -4.19 -12.55
CA HIS A 173 -12.16 -4.64 -13.44
C HIS A 173 -13.47 -4.79 -12.67
N SER A 174 -14.57 -4.49 -13.31
CA SER A 174 -15.91 -4.72 -12.79
C SER A 174 -16.78 -5.43 -13.82
N THR A 175 -17.97 -5.86 -13.42
CA THR A 175 -18.95 -6.37 -14.39
C THR A 175 -19.42 -5.28 -15.36
N ASN A 176 -19.39 -4.01 -14.93
CA ASN A 176 -19.73 -2.85 -15.77
C ASN A 176 -18.67 -2.60 -16.84
N LYS A 177 -17.40 -2.83 -16.52
CA LYS A 177 -16.27 -2.64 -17.43
C LYS A 177 -15.25 -3.80 -17.31
N PRO A 178 -15.51 -4.95 -17.96
CA PRO A 178 -14.64 -6.12 -17.85
C PRO A 178 -13.21 -5.91 -18.39
N SER A 179 -13.00 -4.92 -19.24
CA SER A 179 -11.65 -4.57 -19.76
C SER A 179 -10.82 -3.69 -18.83
N GLY A 180 -11.39 -3.23 -17.72
CA GLY A 180 -10.79 -2.28 -16.75
C GLY A 180 -11.65 -1.03 -16.60
N GLU A 181 -12.09 -0.73 -15.38
CA GLU A 181 -12.94 0.43 -15.08
C GLU A 181 -12.13 1.62 -14.60
N ILE A 182 -11.12 1.38 -13.77
CA ILE A 182 -10.20 2.40 -13.27
C ILE A 182 -8.75 1.92 -13.36
N ARG A 183 -7.84 2.83 -13.69
CA ARG A 183 -6.42 2.56 -13.89
C ARG A 183 -5.55 3.66 -13.29
N GLY A 184 -4.35 3.30 -12.79
CA GLY A 184 -3.31 4.22 -12.33
C GLY A 184 -1.91 3.69 -12.61
N GLN A 185 -0.99 4.56 -13.05
CA GLN A 185 0.42 4.24 -13.27
C GLN A 185 1.19 4.34 -11.95
N LEU A 186 2.09 3.38 -11.66
CA LEU A 186 3.03 3.40 -10.53
C LEU A 186 4.25 4.23 -10.87
#